data_e35770072330cf6869bd891950ad0acf
#
_entry.id   e35770072330cf6869bd891950ad0acf
#
_cell.length_a   1.000
_cell.length_b   1.000
_cell.length_c   1.000
_cell.angle_alpha   90.00
_cell.angle_beta   90.00
_cell.angle_gamma   90.00
#
_symmetry.space_group_name_H-M   'P 1'
#
loop_
_entity.id
_entity.type
_entity.pdbx_description
1 polymer ?
#
loop_
_entity_poly.entity_id
_entity_poly.type
_entity_poly.pdbx_seq_one_letter_code
_entity_poly.pdbx_strand_id
1 'polypeptide(L)'
;MNINRYALREERKIQKIISKMGHIDATAIGMCNENRITSNILMPFHDNHLPISVFVPKRKKGDYKKFPVIVDIYGGGFVAGRSEQNKHFGAWCAEHGYLTFIPEYSPGPETNLFGQIGDLLNAFAAINRYVDSYDGDKSQMYLVGDGAGAALACLTYSIIWNPVSMQHLEDELPFDVPQDAKLSFKAMCLQNGIFTLSKGKTGAITPYIIDKDWQRTSYAECLSSKTYARMLPPCFFVTSIADSQKADTKRLNNLLRAKGTMQEMYSTSYLFAEESFAARYPNKSYSEAANLAMLKFFES
;
A
#
# COMPACT_ATOMS: atom_id res chain seq x y z
N MET A 1 6.43 -35.41 -21.64
CA MET A 1 5.05 -34.95 -21.99
C MET A 1 4.23 -34.43 -20.80
N ASN A 2 4.70 -34.59 -19.54
CA ASN A 2 3.94 -34.15 -18.34
C ASN A 2 4.24 -32.73 -17.79
N ILE A 3 5.41 -32.16 -18.11
CA ILE A 3 5.83 -30.85 -17.61
C ILE A 3 4.94 -29.72 -18.17
N ASN A 4 4.54 -29.83 -19.44
CA ASN A 4 3.74 -28.79 -20.10
C ASN A 4 2.29 -28.70 -19.59
N ARG A 5 1.69 -29.80 -19.14
CA ARG A 5 0.33 -29.80 -18.58
C ARG A 5 0.26 -29.24 -17.17
N TYR A 6 1.31 -29.43 -16.38
CA TYR A 6 1.38 -28.88 -15.03
C TYR A 6 1.57 -27.36 -15.09
N ALA A 7 2.52 -26.88 -15.90
CA ALA A 7 2.74 -25.45 -16.12
C ALA A 7 1.47 -24.73 -16.61
N LEU A 8 0.78 -25.27 -17.63
CA LEU A 8 -0.49 -24.72 -18.13
C LEU A 8 -1.62 -24.71 -17.09
N ARG A 9 -1.63 -25.68 -16.17
CA ARG A 9 -2.62 -25.73 -15.08
C ARG A 9 -2.36 -24.65 -14.02
N GLU A 10 -1.09 -24.45 -13.67
CA GLU A 10 -0.71 -23.40 -12.74
C GLU A 10 -0.92 -22.00 -13.34
N GLU A 11 -0.55 -21.79 -14.59
CA GLU A 11 -0.82 -20.56 -15.32
C GLU A 11 -2.33 -20.22 -15.36
N ARG A 12 -3.19 -21.19 -15.62
CA ARG A 12 -4.65 -20.99 -15.55
C ARG A 12 -5.16 -20.66 -14.15
N LYS A 13 -4.53 -21.22 -13.09
CA LYS A 13 -4.86 -20.85 -11.71
C LYS A 13 -4.48 -19.41 -11.42
N ILE A 14 -3.27 -18.99 -11.82
CA ILE A 14 -2.81 -17.62 -11.70
C ILE A 14 -3.75 -16.69 -12.42
N GLN A 15 -4.05 -16.93 -13.69
CA GLN A 15 -4.96 -16.10 -14.49
C GLN A 15 -6.35 -16.00 -13.86
N LYS A 16 -6.84 -17.07 -13.24
CA LYS A 16 -8.10 -17.04 -12.50
C LYS A 16 -8.05 -16.22 -11.22
N ILE A 17 -6.90 -16.21 -10.53
CA ILE A 17 -6.67 -15.36 -9.34
C ILE A 17 -6.56 -13.91 -9.78
N ILE A 18 -5.75 -13.62 -10.80
CA ILE A 18 -5.56 -12.28 -11.37
C ILE A 18 -6.91 -11.71 -11.85
N SER A 19 -7.70 -12.49 -12.58
CA SER A 19 -9.02 -12.05 -13.07
C SER A 19 -10.00 -11.72 -11.96
N LYS A 20 -9.93 -12.42 -10.82
CA LYS A 20 -10.76 -12.13 -9.64
C LYS A 20 -10.30 -10.90 -8.85
N MET A 21 -8.98 -10.67 -8.80
CA MET A 21 -8.38 -9.55 -8.05
C MET A 21 -8.28 -8.28 -8.89
N GLY A 22 -8.10 -8.42 -10.21
CA GLY A 22 -7.96 -7.32 -11.17
C GLY A 22 -9.28 -6.77 -11.71
N HIS A 23 -10.44 -7.27 -11.26
CA HIS A 23 -11.72 -6.73 -11.72
C HIS A 23 -11.96 -5.37 -11.06
N ILE A 24 -11.53 -4.33 -11.76
CA ILE A 24 -11.90 -2.95 -11.43
C ILE A 24 -13.35 -2.82 -11.88
N ASP A 25 -14.25 -2.69 -10.92
CA ASP A 25 -15.65 -2.37 -11.23
C ASP A 25 -15.70 -0.97 -11.82
N ALA A 26 -15.88 -0.88 -13.14
CA ALA A 26 -16.00 0.41 -13.84
C ALA A 26 -17.18 1.25 -13.32
N THR A 27 -18.17 0.62 -12.69
CA THR A 27 -19.31 1.31 -12.05
C THR A 27 -18.96 1.91 -10.70
N ALA A 28 -17.86 1.43 -10.09
CA ALA A 28 -17.33 1.94 -8.83
C ALA A 28 -16.49 3.20 -9.00
N ILE A 29 -16.22 3.59 -10.22
CA ILE A 29 -15.61 4.87 -10.57
C ILE A 29 -16.60 5.97 -10.18
N GLY A 30 -16.69 6.24 -8.87
CA GLY A 30 -17.39 7.42 -8.39
C GLY A 30 -16.79 8.64 -9.07
N MET A 31 -17.63 9.57 -9.57
CA MET A 31 -17.15 10.76 -10.21
C MET A 31 -16.26 11.53 -9.24
N CYS A 32 -14.95 11.51 -9.47
CA CYS A 32 -14.06 12.49 -8.87
C CYS A 32 -14.52 13.86 -9.29
N ASN A 33 -14.61 14.77 -8.37
CA ASN A 33 -14.81 16.15 -8.72
C ASN A 33 -13.48 16.72 -9.21
N GLU A 34 -13.14 16.46 -10.49
CA GLU A 34 -11.90 16.90 -11.15
C GLU A 34 -11.65 18.40 -11.01
N ASN A 35 -12.69 19.19 -10.71
CA ASN A 35 -12.57 20.63 -10.45
C ASN A 35 -11.83 20.95 -9.13
N ARG A 36 -11.60 19.97 -8.27
CA ARG A 36 -10.89 20.15 -6.99
C ARG A 36 -9.46 19.62 -7.00
N ILE A 37 -9.04 18.96 -8.06
CA ILE A 37 -7.66 18.52 -8.28
C ILE A 37 -7.01 19.32 -9.39
N THR A 38 -5.73 19.66 -9.21
CA THR A 38 -5.00 20.48 -10.18
C THR A 38 -4.33 19.65 -11.26
N SER A 39 -3.93 18.42 -10.98
CA SER A 39 -3.26 17.55 -11.94
C SER A 39 -3.17 16.11 -11.43
N ASN A 40 -3.24 15.19 -12.37
CA ASN A 40 -2.76 13.83 -12.23
C ASN A 40 -1.51 13.74 -13.12
N ILE A 41 -0.32 13.78 -12.52
CA ILE A 41 0.94 13.80 -13.26
C ILE A 41 1.61 12.45 -13.06
N LEU A 42 2.06 11.86 -14.17
CA LEU A 42 2.95 10.71 -14.14
C LEU A 42 4.37 11.23 -13.96
N MET A 43 5.02 10.86 -12.86
CA MET A 43 6.43 11.15 -12.64
C MET A 43 7.27 10.07 -13.31
N PRO A 44 8.14 10.39 -14.27
CA PRO A 44 9.08 9.44 -14.83
C PRO A 44 10.08 9.04 -13.74
N PHE A 45 10.36 7.77 -13.65
CA PHE A 45 11.36 7.23 -12.74
C PHE A 45 12.41 6.46 -13.52
N HIS A 46 13.71 6.57 -13.15
CA HIS A 46 14.87 5.91 -13.78
C HIS A 46 14.61 4.78 -14.82
N ASP A 47 15.57 4.22 -15.48
CA ASP A 47 15.49 3.37 -16.68
C ASP A 47 14.47 2.22 -16.71
N ASN A 48 13.80 1.90 -15.59
CA ASN A 48 12.64 0.99 -15.47
C ASN A 48 11.39 1.76 -14.96
N HIS A 49 11.00 2.71 -15.67
CA HIS A 49 9.99 3.76 -15.49
C HIS A 49 8.61 3.31 -14.96
N LEU A 50 8.50 2.99 -13.68
CA LEU A 50 7.18 2.86 -13.07
C LEU A 50 6.63 4.26 -12.72
N PRO A 51 5.45 4.62 -13.18
CA PRO A 51 4.88 5.93 -12.95
C PRO A 51 4.43 6.12 -11.50
N ILE A 52 4.44 7.37 -11.04
CA ILE A 52 3.78 7.79 -9.81
C ILE A 52 2.66 8.74 -10.18
N SER A 53 1.43 8.39 -9.85
CA SER A 53 0.28 9.30 -9.99
C SER A 53 0.30 10.32 -8.85
N VAL A 54 0.16 11.61 -9.18
CA VAL A 54 0.20 12.71 -8.21
C VAL A 54 -1.12 13.48 -8.26
N PHE A 55 -1.79 13.60 -7.12
CA PHE A 55 -3.02 14.35 -6.96
C PHE A 55 -2.74 15.56 -6.10
N VAL A 56 -2.82 16.75 -6.70
CA VAL A 56 -2.47 18.02 -6.05
C VAL A 56 -3.73 18.75 -5.62
N PRO A 57 -3.86 19.11 -4.33
CA PRO A 57 -4.98 19.90 -3.86
C PRO A 57 -5.08 21.27 -4.56
N LYS A 58 -6.28 21.73 -4.80
CA LYS A 58 -6.50 23.06 -5.36
C LYS A 58 -6.34 24.10 -4.26
N ARG A 59 -5.39 25.03 -4.45
CA ARG A 59 -5.17 26.13 -3.50
C ARG A 59 -6.26 27.18 -3.56
N LYS A 60 -6.64 27.70 -2.40
CA LYS A 60 -7.38 28.97 -2.33
C LYS A 60 -6.41 30.13 -2.57
N LYS A 61 -6.91 31.20 -3.20
CA LYS A 61 -6.12 32.41 -3.43
C LYS A 61 -5.61 32.97 -2.10
N GLY A 62 -4.29 33.13 -1.99
CA GLY A 62 -3.64 33.64 -0.76
C GLY A 62 -3.28 32.58 0.28
N ASP A 63 -3.52 31.29 0.02
CA ASP A 63 -3.05 30.21 0.87
C ASP A 63 -1.68 29.71 0.35
N TYR A 64 -0.66 29.84 1.22
CA TYR A 64 0.73 29.44 0.91
C TYR A 64 1.22 28.29 1.82
N LYS A 65 0.34 27.70 2.62
CA LYS A 65 0.72 26.57 3.50
C LYS A 65 1.09 25.37 2.63
N LYS A 66 2.13 24.64 3.05
CA LYS A 66 2.46 23.35 2.45
C LYS A 66 1.33 22.35 2.72
N PHE A 67 1.14 21.43 1.77
CA PHE A 67 0.14 20.36 1.89
C PHE A 67 0.68 19.22 2.75
N PRO A 68 -0.10 18.68 3.69
CA PRO A 68 0.19 17.35 4.24
C PRO A 68 0.18 16.33 3.09
N VAL A 69 1.00 15.28 3.22
CA VAL A 69 1.29 14.34 2.13
C VAL A 69 0.79 12.95 2.48
N ILE A 70 0.10 12.32 1.55
CA ILE A 70 -0.24 10.90 1.61
C ILE A 70 0.54 10.17 0.50
N VAL A 71 1.21 9.07 0.87
CA VAL A 71 1.71 8.09 -0.08
C VAL A 71 0.79 6.88 0.03
N ASP A 72 0.12 6.49 -1.07
CA ASP A 72 -0.86 5.42 -1.08
C ASP A 72 -0.37 4.23 -1.92
N ILE A 73 -0.28 3.06 -1.30
CA ILE A 73 0.16 1.81 -1.94
C ILE A 73 -1.05 0.91 -2.15
N TYR A 74 -1.47 0.82 -3.41
CA TYR A 74 -2.66 0.07 -3.81
C TYR A 74 -2.53 -1.44 -3.57
N GLY A 75 -3.67 -2.10 -3.42
CA GLY A 75 -3.77 -3.55 -3.30
C GLY A 75 -3.84 -4.28 -4.64
N GLY A 76 -4.02 -5.59 -4.57
CA GLY A 76 -4.11 -6.49 -5.74
C GLY A 76 -3.57 -7.88 -5.44
N GLY A 77 -3.46 -8.23 -4.15
CA GLY A 77 -3.02 -9.55 -3.69
C GLY A 77 -1.59 -9.90 -4.11
N PHE A 78 -0.72 -8.92 -4.36
CA PHE A 78 0.66 -9.03 -4.86
C PHE A 78 0.80 -9.47 -6.33
N VAL A 79 -0.25 -9.96 -6.98
CA VAL A 79 -0.21 -10.55 -8.34
C VAL A 79 -1.06 -9.81 -9.35
N ALA A 80 -1.68 -8.71 -8.93
CA ALA A 80 -2.52 -7.87 -9.78
C ALA A 80 -2.55 -6.44 -9.22
N GLY A 81 -3.24 -5.56 -9.93
CA GLY A 81 -3.46 -4.18 -9.51
C GLY A 81 -2.68 -3.18 -10.34
N ARG A 82 -3.11 -1.94 -10.24
CA ARG A 82 -2.47 -0.75 -10.81
C ARG A 82 -2.84 0.45 -9.97
N SER A 83 -2.02 1.48 -9.96
CA SER A 83 -2.27 2.77 -9.28
C SER A 83 -3.62 3.39 -9.67
N GLU A 84 -4.08 3.13 -10.90
CA GLU A 84 -5.39 3.52 -11.42
C GLU A 84 -6.57 3.06 -10.54
N GLN A 85 -6.43 1.96 -9.80
CA GLN A 85 -7.49 1.45 -8.91
C GLN A 85 -7.79 2.40 -7.76
N ASN A 86 -6.77 3.11 -7.26
CA ASN A 86 -6.88 4.03 -6.14
C ASN A 86 -6.96 5.51 -6.58
N LYS A 87 -7.08 5.79 -7.90
CA LYS A 87 -7.13 7.19 -8.39
C LYS A 87 -8.24 8.03 -7.75
N HIS A 88 -9.39 7.43 -7.48
CA HIS A 88 -10.51 8.12 -6.84
C HIS A 88 -10.24 8.40 -5.37
N PHE A 89 -9.50 7.52 -4.70
CA PHE A 89 -9.01 7.76 -3.35
C PHE A 89 -7.97 8.89 -3.33
N GLY A 90 -7.01 8.87 -4.26
CA GLY A 90 -6.05 9.96 -4.41
C GLY A 90 -6.73 11.32 -4.65
N ALA A 91 -7.74 11.35 -5.53
CA ALA A 91 -8.53 12.55 -5.78
C ALA A 91 -9.34 12.97 -4.53
N TRP A 92 -9.97 12.03 -3.84
CA TRP A 92 -10.69 12.28 -2.60
C TRP A 92 -9.76 12.88 -1.52
N CYS A 93 -8.56 12.34 -1.35
CA CYS A 93 -7.56 12.90 -0.44
C CYS A 93 -7.15 14.32 -0.83
N ALA A 94 -6.95 14.58 -2.14
CA ALA A 94 -6.63 15.92 -2.63
C ALA A 94 -7.78 16.91 -2.42
N GLU A 95 -9.04 16.50 -2.56
CA GLU A 95 -10.21 17.30 -2.21
C GLU A 95 -10.24 17.70 -0.73
N HIS A 96 -9.66 16.85 0.14
CA HIS A 96 -9.53 17.09 1.57
C HIS A 96 -8.20 17.78 1.96
N GLY A 97 -7.43 18.25 0.99
CA GLY A 97 -6.24 19.08 1.20
C GLY A 97 -4.92 18.31 1.33
N TYR A 98 -4.89 17.01 1.02
CA TYR A 98 -3.69 16.19 1.06
C TYR A 98 -3.07 16.03 -0.33
N LEU A 99 -1.81 16.42 -0.50
CA LEU A 99 -1.02 16.03 -1.66
C LEU A 99 -0.83 14.52 -1.66
N THR A 100 -1.30 13.83 -2.69
CA THR A 100 -1.29 12.36 -2.68
C THR A 100 -0.46 11.79 -3.81
N PHE A 101 0.45 10.89 -3.47
CA PHE A 101 1.28 10.12 -4.41
C PHE A 101 0.81 8.67 -4.40
N ILE A 102 0.56 8.10 -5.56
CA ILE A 102 0.23 6.68 -5.73
C ILE A 102 1.27 6.06 -6.67
N PRO A 103 2.34 5.45 -6.12
CA PRO A 103 3.35 4.80 -6.93
C PRO A 103 2.83 3.52 -7.56
N GLU A 104 3.26 3.25 -8.79
CA GLU A 104 3.13 1.94 -9.42
C GLU A 104 4.20 1.00 -8.87
N TYR A 105 3.89 -0.30 -8.78
CA TYR A 105 4.85 -1.37 -8.54
C TYR A 105 4.50 -2.58 -9.43
N SER A 106 5.50 -3.38 -9.77
CA SER A 106 5.34 -4.52 -10.67
C SER A 106 4.64 -5.68 -9.96
N PRO A 107 3.51 -6.20 -10.48
CA PRO A 107 2.84 -7.34 -9.86
C PRO A 107 3.59 -8.66 -10.08
N GLY A 108 3.40 -9.63 -9.20
CA GLY A 108 3.78 -11.01 -9.45
C GLY A 108 2.88 -11.67 -10.53
N PRO A 109 3.34 -12.71 -11.23
CA PRO A 109 4.63 -13.37 -11.10
C PRO A 109 5.75 -12.76 -11.95
N GLU A 110 5.52 -11.62 -12.62
CA GLU A 110 6.53 -10.93 -13.44
C GLU A 110 7.71 -10.49 -12.58
N THR A 111 7.43 -10.12 -11.33
CA THR A 111 8.43 -9.88 -10.31
C THR A 111 8.09 -10.63 -9.01
N ASN A 112 9.07 -10.74 -8.11
CA ASN A 112 8.86 -11.32 -6.78
C ASN A 112 8.59 -10.22 -5.73
N LEU A 113 8.37 -10.62 -4.48
CA LEU A 113 8.11 -9.70 -3.36
C LEU A 113 9.23 -8.66 -3.18
N PHE A 114 10.48 -9.06 -3.39
CA PHE A 114 11.63 -8.16 -3.24
C PHE A 114 11.71 -7.15 -4.37
N GLY A 115 11.35 -7.54 -5.59
CA GLY A 115 11.20 -6.60 -6.69
C GLY A 115 10.11 -5.57 -6.44
N GLN A 116 8.96 -5.98 -5.87
CA GLN A 116 7.89 -5.06 -5.47
C GLN A 116 8.35 -4.08 -4.38
N ILE A 117 9.08 -4.57 -3.38
CA ILE A 117 9.68 -3.73 -2.35
C ILE A 117 10.71 -2.77 -2.97
N GLY A 118 11.52 -3.26 -3.89
CA GLY A 118 12.49 -2.46 -4.63
C GLY A 118 11.84 -1.32 -5.42
N ASP A 119 10.77 -1.60 -6.15
CA ASP A 119 9.99 -0.60 -6.86
C ASP A 119 9.50 0.50 -5.92
N LEU A 120 9.00 0.13 -4.74
CA LEU A 120 8.50 1.08 -3.74
C LEU A 120 9.64 1.87 -3.07
N LEU A 121 10.81 1.28 -2.84
CA LEU A 121 11.99 2.00 -2.35
C LEU A 121 12.44 3.08 -3.34
N ASN A 122 12.47 2.77 -4.63
CA ASN A 122 12.72 3.74 -5.68
C ASN A 122 11.66 4.84 -5.72
N ALA A 123 10.39 4.46 -5.60
CA ALA A 123 9.31 5.43 -5.56
C ALA A 123 9.42 6.36 -4.35
N PHE A 124 9.78 5.86 -3.17
CA PHE A 124 10.00 6.68 -1.99
C PHE A 124 11.16 7.67 -2.18
N ALA A 125 12.25 7.23 -2.81
CA ALA A 125 13.36 8.12 -3.15
C ALA A 125 12.92 9.24 -4.11
N ALA A 126 12.10 8.91 -5.13
CA ALA A 126 11.56 9.91 -6.05
C ALA A 126 10.64 10.90 -5.31
N ILE A 127 9.70 10.40 -4.52
CA ILE A 127 8.78 11.23 -3.75
C ILE A 127 9.58 12.19 -2.87
N ASN A 128 10.62 11.70 -2.19
CA ASN A 128 11.47 12.53 -1.35
C ASN A 128 12.13 13.68 -2.12
N ARG A 129 12.58 13.44 -3.36
CA ARG A 129 13.20 14.48 -4.22
C ARG A 129 12.21 15.51 -4.71
N TYR A 130 10.99 15.09 -5.03
CA TYR A 130 10.04 15.93 -5.77
C TYR A 130 8.88 16.48 -4.93
N VAL A 131 8.67 16.00 -3.71
CA VAL A 131 7.54 16.43 -2.86
C VAL A 131 7.51 17.95 -2.64
N ASP A 132 8.66 18.59 -2.48
CA ASP A 132 8.75 20.05 -2.34
C ASP A 132 8.31 20.80 -3.61
N SER A 133 8.50 20.21 -4.81
CA SER A 133 8.07 20.79 -6.09
C SER A 133 6.54 20.87 -6.24
N TYR A 134 5.82 20.09 -5.42
CA TYR A 134 4.36 20.09 -5.33
C TYR A 134 3.86 20.79 -4.06
N ASP A 135 4.72 21.57 -3.39
CA ASP A 135 4.40 22.21 -2.11
C ASP A 135 4.02 21.23 -0.98
N GLY A 136 4.55 20.00 -1.00
CA GLY A 136 4.33 19.02 0.05
C GLY A 136 5.13 19.32 1.31
N ASP A 137 4.57 18.99 2.46
CA ASP A 137 5.21 19.12 3.77
C ASP A 137 5.81 17.79 4.21
N LYS A 138 7.14 17.66 4.13
CA LYS A 138 7.88 16.46 4.57
C LYS A 138 7.72 16.15 6.06
N SER A 139 7.34 17.14 6.87
CA SER A 139 7.05 16.93 8.29
C SER A 139 5.66 16.37 8.56
N GLN A 140 4.79 16.33 7.55
CA GLN A 140 3.40 15.89 7.61
C GLN A 140 3.13 14.81 6.56
N MET A 141 3.93 13.73 6.58
CA MET A 141 3.78 12.62 5.64
C MET A 141 3.07 11.44 6.31
N TYR A 142 2.21 10.80 5.57
CA TYR A 142 1.40 9.64 5.98
C TYR A 142 1.47 8.54 4.92
N LEU A 143 1.50 7.29 5.36
CA LEU A 143 1.55 6.14 4.45
C LEU A 143 0.23 5.36 4.55
N VAL A 144 -0.44 5.20 3.43
CA VAL A 144 -1.68 4.44 3.32
C VAL A 144 -1.42 3.18 2.49
N GLY A 145 -2.11 2.11 2.77
CA GLY A 145 -2.09 0.94 1.91
C GLY A 145 -3.31 0.07 2.12
N ASP A 146 -3.74 -0.60 1.06
CA ASP A 146 -4.87 -1.51 1.09
C ASP A 146 -4.50 -2.93 0.65
N GLY A 147 -5.08 -3.94 1.28
CA GLY A 147 -4.84 -5.34 0.96
C GLY A 147 -3.35 -5.73 0.98
N ALA A 148 -2.80 -6.13 -0.17
CA ALA A 148 -1.38 -6.40 -0.35
C ALA A 148 -0.52 -5.13 -0.22
N GLY A 149 -1.05 -3.98 -0.67
CA GLY A 149 -0.38 -2.68 -0.52
C GLY A 149 -0.14 -2.31 0.94
N ALA A 150 -1.05 -2.67 1.85
CA ALA A 150 -0.84 -2.49 3.29
C ALA A 150 0.33 -3.32 3.83
N ALA A 151 0.49 -4.55 3.34
CA ALA A 151 1.64 -5.39 3.69
C ALA A 151 2.95 -4.83 3.12
N LEU A 152 2.94 -4.45 1.84
CA LEU A 152 4.09 -3.82 1.17
C LEU A 152 4.49 -2.51 1.87
N ALA A 153 3.54 -1.68 2.28
CA ALA A 153 3.79 -0.46 3.06
C ALA A 153 4.54 -0.79 4.36
N CYS A 154 4.07 -1.77 5.12
CA CYS A 154 4.70 -2.21 6.37
C CYS A 154 6.11 -2.76 6.13
N LEU A 155 6.28 -3.62 5.13
CA LEU A 155 7.56 -4.25 4.81
C LEU A 155 8.58 -3.21 4.34
N THR A 156 8.23 -2.40 3.35
CA THR A 156 9.12 -1.36 2.80
C THR A 156 9.55 -0.39 3.88
N TYR A 157 8.62 0.10 4.71
CA TYR A 157 8.95 0.99 5.82
C TYR A 157 9.86 0.33 6.84
N SER A 158 9.56 -0.91 7.24
CA SER A 158 10.36 -1.65 8.23
C SER A 158 11.80 -1.87 7.74
N ILE A 159 11.99 -2.20 6.47
CA ILE A 159 13.32 -2.43 5.88
C ILE A 159 14.16 -1.16 5.98
N ILE A 160 13.60 0.00 5.62
CA ILE A 160 14.30 1.29 5.66
C ILE A 160 14.76 1.64 7.08
N TRP A 161 13.95 1.34 8.09
CA TRP A 161 14.18 1.77 9.47
C TRP A 161 14.77 0.69 10.38
N ASN A 162 14.93 -0.55 9.90
CA ASN A 162 15.54 -1.64 10.65
C ASN A 162 16.85 -2.09 9.98
N PRO A 163 18.02 -1.69 10.53
CA PRO A 163 19.31 -2.06 9.95
C PRO A 163 19.53 -3.57 9.83
N VAL A 164 18.97 -4.36 10.76
CA VAL A 164 19.07 -5.83 10.72
C VAL A 164 18.26 -6.39 9.56
N SER A 165 17.03 -5.89 9.36
CA SER A 165 16.21 -6.30 8.20
C SER A 165 16.86 -5.88 6.88
N MET A 166 17.44 -4.69 6.84
CA MET A 166 18.16 -4.21 5.67
C MET A 166 19.33 -5.15 5.32
N GLN A 167 20.18 -5.48 6.29
CA GLN A 167 21.33 -6.35 6.08
C GLN A 167 20.93 -7.75 5.57
N HIS A 168 19.83 -8.32 6.08
CA HIS A 168 19.35 -9.64 5.66
C HIS A 168 18.65 -9.65 4.30
N LEU A 169 18.20 -8.51 3.81
CA LEU A 169 17.46 -8.37 2.56
C LEU A 169 18.26 -7.71 1.45
N GLU A 170 19.45 -7.18 1.76
CA GLU A 170 20.27 -6.45 0.79
C GLU A 170 20.60 -7.32 -0.43
N ASP A 171 20.95 -8.59 -0.23
CA ASP A 171 21.24 -9.54 -1.30
C ASP A 171 20.00 -9.96 -2.12
N GLU A 172 18.81 -9.79 -1.58
CA GLU A 172 17.53 -10.18 -2.22
C GLU A 172 16.91 -9.02 -3.01
N LEU A 173 17.31 -7.78 -2.72
CA LEU A 173 16.81 -6.62 -3.43
C LEU A 173 17.47 -6.52 -4.82
N PRO A 174 16.74 -6.07 -5.86
CA PRO A 174 17.24 -6.02 -7.23
C PRO A 174 18.32 -4.94 -7.46
N PHE A 175 18.58 -4.09 -6.48
CA PHE A 175 19.55 -2.99 -6.51
C PHE A 175 19.84 -2.45 -5.11
N ASP A 176 20.88 -1.64 -4.99
CA ASP A 176 21.22 -0.94 -3.75
C ASP A 176 20.10 0.04 -3.34
N VAL A 177 19.71 0.01 -2.05
CA VAL A 177 18.65 0.88 -1.55
C VAL A 177 19.07 2.34 -1.63
N PRO A 178 18.31 3.19 -2.34
CA PRO A 178 18.63 4.61 -2.42
C PRO A 178 18.64 5.26 -1.02
N GLN A 179 19.67 6.06 -0.72
CA GLN A 179 19.78 6.73 0.59
C GLN A 179 18.59 7.67 0.86
N ASP A 180 18.06 8.29 -0.19
CA ASP A 180 16.89 9.19 -0.13
C ASP A 180 15.55 8.47 -0.10
N ALA A 181 15.52 7.12 -0.12
CA ALA A 181 14.30 6.32 0.13
C ALA A 181 13.81 6.40 1.58
N LYS A 182 14.61 6.94 2.52
CA LYS A 182 14.25 7.08 3.93
C LYS A 182 13.20 8.17 4.16
N LEU A 183 11.95 7.88 3.79
CA LEU A 183 10.82 8.71 4.16
C LEU A 183 10.38 8.41 5.59
N SER A 184 10.10 9.47 6.36
CA SER A 184 9.52 9.38 7.69
C SER A 184 8.02 9.66 7.61
N PHE A 185 7.21 8.74 8.11
CA PHE A 185 5.76 8.90 8.16
C PHE A 185 5.31 9.10 9.60
N LYS A 186 4.46 10.12 9.85
CA LYS A 186 3.88 10.38 11.18
C LYS A 186 2.92 9.29 11.61
N ALA A 187 2.17 8.75 10.66
CA ALA A 187 1.24 7.66 10.88
C ALA A 187 1.01 6.85 9.59
N MET A 188 0.43 5.67 9.77
CA MET A 188 -0.01 4.80 8.67
C MET A 188 -1.51 4.53 8.74
N CYS A 189 -2.16 4.32 7.58
CA CYS A 189 -3.48 3.71 7.49
C CYS A 189 -3.41 2.39 6.73
N LEU A 190 -3.83 1.32 7.37
CA LEU A 190 -3.74 -0.05 6.86
C LEU A 190 -5.16 -0.61 6.67
N GLN A 191 -5.60 -0.63 5.40
CA GLN A 191 -6.96 -1.02 5.01
C GLN A 191 -7.00 -2.48 4.57
N ASN A 192 -7.79 -3.33 5.27
CA ASN A 192 -8.01 -4.73 4.88
C ASN A 192 -6.72 -5.51 4.58
N GLY A 193 -5.65 -5.29 5.37
CA GLY A 193 -4.30 -5.70 5.03
C GLY A 193 -4.03 -7.19 5.11
N ILE A 194 -3.17 -7.68 4.22
CA ILE A 194 -2.68 -9.06 4.14
C ILE A 194 -1.33 -9.13 4.85
N PHE A 195 -1.31 -9.37 6.16
CA PHE A 195 -0.08 -9.32 6.98
C PHE A 195 0.58 -10.67 7.23
N THR A 196 0.02 -11.75 6.68
CA THR A 196 0.56 -13.11 6.82
C THR A 196 0.66 -13.79 5.44
N LEU A 197 1.89 -14.02 4.98
CA LEU A 197 2.17 -14.59 3.66
C LEU A 197 1.86 -16.09 3.53
N SER A 198 1.82 -16.84 4.64
CA SER A 198 1.77 -18.31 4.64
C SER A 198 0.41 -18.91 5.01
N LYS A 199 -0.66 -18.15 5.17
CA LYS A 199 -1.95 -18.64 5.64
C LYS A 199 -3.13 -18.20 4.76
N GLY A 200 -4.17 -19.03 4.74
CA GLY A 200 -5.44 -18.72 4.09
C GLY A 200 -5.32 -18.56 2.57
N LYS A 201 -6.06 -17.59 2.02
CA LYS A 201 -6.05 -17.28 0.57
C LYS A 201 -4.66 -16.85 0.08
N THR A 202 -3.86 -16.25 0.93
CA THR A 202 -2.50 -15.78 0.63
C THR A 202 -1.54 -16.94 0.39
N GLY A 203 -1.72 -18.09 1.07
CA GLY A 203 -0.91 -19.27 0.86
C GLY A 203 -0.96 -19.81 -0.57
N ALA A 204 -2.05 -19.53 -1.32
CA ALA A 204 -2.15 -19.87 -2.72
C ALA A 204 -1.35 -18.94 -3.64
N ILE A 205 -1.07 -17.71 -3.19
CA ILE A 205 -0.37 -16.66 -3.95
C ILE A 205 1.13 -16.68 -3.64
N THR A 206 1.50 -17.01 -2.40
CA THR A 206 2.88 -16.98 -1.91
C THR A 206 3.89 -17.63 -2.88
N PRO A 207 3.63 -18.82 -3.49
CA PRO A 207 4.58 -19.44 -4.42
C PRO A 207 4.88 -18.64 -5.70
N TYR A 208 4.09 -17.62 -6.00
CA TYR A 208 4.27 -16.77 -7.19
C TYR A 208 5.02 -15.48 -6.92
N ILE A 209 5.22 -15.14 -5.64
CA ILE A 209 5.86 -13.89 -5.24
C ILE A 209 7.12 -14.11 -4.39
N ILE A 210 7.34 -15.31 -3.84
CA ILE A 210 8.50 -15.63 -3.03
C ILE A 210 8.82 -17.13 -3.15
N ASP A 211 10.07 -17.50 -2.91
CA ASP A 211 10.53 -18.88 -2.95
C ASP A 211 9.71 -19.78 -1.99
N LYS A 212 9.50 -21.03 -2.37
CA LYS A 212 8.72 -22.00 -1.58
C LYS A 212 9.34 -22.27 -0.21
N ASP A 213 10.66 -22.23 -0.13
CA ASP A 213 11.42 -22.50 1.10
C ASP A 213 11.81 -21.22 1.86
N TRP A 214 11.23 -20.07 1.50
CA TRP A 214 11.53 -18.77 2.09
C TRP A 214 11.53 -18.76 3.63
N GLN A 215 10.70 -19.59 4.26
CA GLN A 215 10.61 -19.69 5.72
C GLN A 215 11.88 -20.27 6.37
N ARG A 216 12.78 -20.84 5.58
CA ARG A 216 14.08 -21.40 6.04
C ARG A 216 15.25 -20.45 5.76
N THR A 217 14.99 -19.31 5.15
CA THR A 217 16.01 -18.31 4.80
C THR A 217 16.33 -17.40 5.98
N SER A 218 17.45 -16.69 5.91
CA SER A 218 17.85 -15.68 6.90
C SER A 218 16.88 -14.49 6.96
N TYR A 219 16.21 -14.18 5.88
CA TYR A 219 15.26 -13.06 5.81
C TYR A 219 13.83 -13.41 6.24
N ALA A 220 13.53 -14.65 6.51
CA ALA A 220 12.17 -15.09 6.86
C ALA A 220 11.57 -14.32 8.06
N GLU A 221 12.39 -14.03 9.06
CA GLU A 221 11.95 -13.27 10.22
C GLU A 221 11.65 -11.80 9.88
N CYS A 222 12.37 -11.22 8.91
CA CYS A 222 12.16 -9.84 8.46
C CYS A 222 10.78 -9.66 7.83
N LEU A 223 10.23 -10.68 7.19
CA LEU A 223 8.89 -10.69 6.59
C LEU A 223 7.77 -10.96 7.62
N SER A 224 8.12 -11.24 8.86
CA SER A 224 7.16 -11.52 9.92
C SER A 224 6.51 -10.23 10.44
N SER A 225 5.18 -10.26 10.64
CA SER A 225 4.45 -9.15 11.27
C SER A 225 4.93 -8.84 12.68
N LYS A 226 5.53 -9.79 13.39
CA LYS A 226 6.16 -9.57 14.70
C LYS A 226 7.40 -8.68 14.60
N THR A 227 8.15 -8.78 13.51
CA THR A 227 9.36 -8.01 13.28
C THR A 227 9.04 -6.61 12.80
N TYR A 228 8.31 -6.47 11.69
CA TYR A 228 8.04 -5.14 11.16
C TYR A 228 7.13 -4.30 12.06
N ALA A 229 6.21 -4.89 12.83
CA ALA A 229 5.43 -4.14 13.82
C ALA A 229 6.30 -3.36 14.83
N ARG A 230 7.58 -3.72 14.99
CA ARG A 230 8.49 -2.99 15.89
C ARG A 230 8.87 -1.62 15.37
N MET A 231 8.83 -1.43 14.08
CA MET A 231 9.26 -0.23 13.38
C MET A 231 8.11 0.70 13.01
N LEU A 232 6.87 0.18 12.98
CA LEU A 232 5.74 0.95 12.49
C LEU A 232 5.43 2.17 13.38
N PRO A 233 5.13 3.33 12.78
CA PRO A 233 4.63 4.50 13.49
C PRO A 233 3.19 4.27 13.98
N PRO A 234 2.51 5.26 14.58
CA PRO A 234 1.08 5.19 14.86
C PRO A 234 0.27 4.65 13.68
N CYS A 235 -0.66 3.72 13.93
CA CYS A 235 -1.41 3.04 12.88
C CYS A 235 -2.92 3.14 13.05
N PHE A 236 -3.60 3.53 11.98
CA PHE A 236 -5.06 3.45 11.84
C PHE A 236 -5.42 2.23 10.99
N PHE A 237 -6.36 1.42 11.46
CA PHE A 237 -6.82 0.24 10.75
C PHE A 237 -8.22 0.43 10.21
N VAL A 238 -8.47 -0.04 8.99
CA VAL A 238 -9.80 -0.12 8.40
C VAL A 238 -10.14 -1.57 8.09
N THR A 239 -11.30 -2.04 8.53
CA THR A 239 -11.80 -3.39 8.27
C THR A 239 -13.33 -3.41 8.25
N SER A 240 -13.93 -4.53 7.87
CA SER A 240 -15.37 -4.74 7.86
C SER A 240 -15.75 -6.15 8.32
N ILE A 241 -17.03 -6.43 8.42
CA ILE A 241 -17.51 -7.81 8.66
C ILE A 241 -17.33 -8.70 7.42
N ALA A 242 -17.32 -8.12 6.21
CA ALA A 242 -17.12 -8.82 4.95
C ALA A 242 -15.63 -9.01 4.58
N ASP A 243 -14.72 -8.42 5.36
CA ASP A 243 -13.27 -8.49 5.14
C ASP A 243 -12.73 -9.88 5.47
N SER A 244 -12.23 -10.58 4.46
CA SER A 244 -11.61 -11.90 4.63
C SER A 244 -10.27 -11.84 5.38
N GLN A 245 -9.64 -10.67 5.50
CA GLN A 245 -8.36 -10.42 6.18
C GLN A 245 -8.55 -9.84 7.60
N LYS A 246 -9.78 -9.71 8.07
CA LYS A 246 -10.10 -9.13 9.40
C LYS A 246 -9.30 -9.74 10.55
N ALA A 247 -9.10 -11.07 10.52
CA ALA A 247 -8.33 -11.76 11.56
C ALA A 247 -6.84 -11.35 11.54
N ASP A 248 -6.29 -11.12 10.35
CA ASP A 248 -4.91 -10.70 10.15
C ASP A 248 -4.71 -9.25 10.60
N THR A 249 -5.64 -8.37 10.22
CA THR A 249 -5.72 -6.98 10.69
C THR A 249 -5.75 -6.92 12.23
N LYS A 250 -6.62 -7.70 12.87
CA LYS A 250 -6.70 -7.74 14.34
C LYS A 250 -5.42 -8.24 14.99
N ARG A 251 -4.73 -9.21 14.35
CA ARG A 251 -3.45 -9.72 14.86
C ARG A 251 -2.39 -8.64 14.88
N LEU A 252 -2.20 -7.91 13.77
CA LEU A 252 -1.24 -6.82 13.71
C LEU A 252 -1.59 -5.71 14.70
N ASN A 253 -2.87 -5.31 14.78
CA ASN A 253 -3.34 -4.34 15.75
C ASN A 253 -3.00 -4.72 17.20
N ASN A 254 -3.17 -6.00 17.57
CA ASN A 254 -2.81 -6.51 18.90
C ASN A 254 -1.29 -6.50 19.14
N LEU A 255 -0.48 -6.77 18.12
CA LEU A 255 0.98 -6.67 18.21
C LEU A 255 1.42 -5.23 18.49
N LEU A 256 0.84 -4.25 17.82
CA LEU A 256 1.13 -2.83 18.05
C LEU A 256 0.69 -2.39 19.44
N ARG A 257 -0.51 -2.79 19.87
CA ARG A 257 -1.00 -2.50 21.22
C ARG A 257 -0.08 -3.06 22.30
N ALA A 258 0.38 -4.31 22.14
CA ALA A 258 1.29 -4.94 23.09
C ALA A 258 2.65 -4.23 23.19
N LYS A 259 3.01 -3.41 22.20
CA LYS A 259 4.23 -2.60 22.17
C LYS A 259 4.04 -1.17 22.61
N GLY A 260 2.81 -0.76 22.93
CA GLY A 260 2.48 0.61 23.28
C GLY A 260 2.46 1.57 22.07
N THR A 261 2.46 1.06 20.84
CA THR A 261 2.30 1.89 19.65
C THR A 261 0.86 2.38 19.59
N MET A 262 0.65 3.68 19.40
CA MET A 262 -0.68 4.27 19.22
C MET A 262 -1.39 3.61 18.02
N GLN A 263 -2.62 3.19 18.25
CA GLN A 263 -3.40 2.52 17.20
C GLN A 263 -4.90 2.74 17.42
N GLU A 264 -5.61 2.94 16.32
CA GLU A 264 -7.06 2.99 16.27
C GLU A 264 -7.60 2.08 15.16
N MET A 265 -8.88 1.71 15.24
CA MET A 265 -9.50 0.83 14.26
C MET A 265 -10.92 1.29 13.95
N TYR A 266 -11.18 1.54 12.69
CA TYR A 266 -12.52 1.65 12.14
C TYR A 266 -13.01 0.29 11.63
N SER A 267 -14.18 -0.14 12.06
CA SER A 267 -14.80 -1.38 11.58
C SER A 267 -16.25 -1.14 11.26
N THR A 268 -16.65 -1.42 10.03
CA THR A 268 -18.05 -1.33 9.63
C THR A 268 -18.72 -2.71 9.61
N SER A 269 -20.04 -2.73 9.95
CA SER A 269 -20.90 -3.89 9.81
C SER A 269 -21.60 -3.96 8.45
N TYR A 270 -21.29 -3.06 7.54
CA TYR A 270 -21.92 -3.04 6.22
C TYR A 270 -21.43 -4.22 5.37
N LEU A 271 -22.39 -5.04 4.89
CA LEU A 271 -22.10 -6.30 4.18
C LEU A 271 -21.43 -6.10 2.81
N PHE A 272 -21.63 -4.94 2.18
CA PHE A 272 -21.03 -4.61 0.89
C PHE A 272 -19.68 -3.86 1.02
N ALA A 273 -19.20 -3.65 2.25
CA ALA A 273 -17.86 -3.13 2.48
C ALA A 273 -16.85 -4.29 2.36
N GLU A 274 -16.60 -4.71 1.13
CA GLU A 274 -15.65 -5.78 0.79
C GLU A 274 -14.20 -5.33 0.97
N GLU A 275 -13.25 -6.16 0.54
CA GLU A 275 -11.83 -5.87 0.62
C GLU A 275 -11.48 -4.55 -0.10
N SER A 276 -10.67 -3.70 0.53
CA SER A 276 -10.22 -2.39 0.00
C SER A 276 -11.35 -1.38 -0.27
N PHE A 277 -12.50 -1.52 0.39
CA PHE A 277 -13.70 -0.70 0.11
C PHE A 277 -13.42 0.81 0.25
N ALA A 278 -12.64 1.21 1.25
CA ALA A 278 -12.40 2.62 1.55
C ALA A 278 -11.53 3.30 0.48
N ALA A 279 -10.55 2.58 -0.10
CA ALA A 279 -9.74 3.06 -1.21
C ALA A 279 -10.49 2.98 -2.55
N ARG A 280 -11.16 1.85 -2.83
CA ARG A 280 -11.82 1.64 -4.13
C ARG A 280 -13.06 2.49 -4.35
N TYR A 281 -13.82 2.77 -3.30
CA TYR A 281 -15.12 3.44 -3.37
C TYR A 281 -15.21 4.63 -2.40
N PRO A 282 -14.29 5.60 -2.42
CA PRO A 282 -14.16 6.64 -1.39
C PRO A 282 -15.43 7.48 -1.21
N ASN A 283 -16.28 7.59 -2.25
CA ASN A 283 -17.53 8.37 -2.24
C ASN A 283 -18.76 7.60 -1.71
N LYS A 284 -18.61 6.32 -1.31
CA LYS A 284 -19.69 5.61 -0.63
C LYS A 284 -19.71 6.00 0.85
N SER A 285 -20.88 6.19 1.43
CA SER A 285 -21.03 6.70 2.81
C SER A 285 -20.23 5.92 3.86
N TYR A 286 -20.16 4.59 3.73
CA TYR A 286 -19.38 3.73 4.63
C TYR A 286 -17.86 3.85 4.42
N SER A 287 -17.42 4.18 3.21
CA SER A 287 -16.02 4.45 2.86
C SER A 287 -15.61 5.85 3.30
N GLU A 288 -16.46 6.83 3.04
CA GLU A 288 -16.27 8.21 3.45
C GLU A 288 -16.10 8.31 4.98
N ALA A 289 -16.96 7.61 5.74
CA ALA A 289 -16.84 7.57 7.19
C ALA A 289 -15.50 6.97 7.66
N ALA A 290 -15.02 5.90 6.98
CA ALA A 290 -13.71 5.32 7.27
C ALA A 290 -12.56 6.28 6.94
N ASN A 291 -12.62 6.92 5.78
CA ASN A 291 -11.59 7.84 5.31
C ASN A 291 -11.55 9.14 6.14
N LEU A 292 -12.69 9.69 6.54
CA LEU A 292 -12.73 10.84 7.47
C LEU A 292 -12.16 10.49 8.84
N ALA A 293 -12.45 9.28 9.36
CA ALA A 293 -11.84 8.81 10.61
C ALA A 293 -10.32 8.66 10.48
N MET A 294 -9.81 8.19 9.33
CA MET A 294 -8.38 8.15 9.01
C MET A 294 -7.76 9.54 9.05
N LEU A 295 -8.36 10.53 8.36
CA LEU A 295 -7.81 11.90 8.36
C LEU A 295 -7.80 12.51 9.76
N LYS A 296 -8.85 12.27 10.54
CA LYS A 296 -8.90 12.71 11.95
C LYS A 296 -7.76 12.10 12.79
N PHE A 297 -7.45 10.82 12.56
CA PHE A 297 -6.30 10.18 13.22
C PHE A 297 -4.96 10.76 12.77
N PHE A 298 -4.83 11.19 11.53
CA PHE A 298 -3.60 11.83 11.03
C PHE A 298 -3.38 13.23 11.62
N GLU A 299 -4.44 13.90 12.04
CA GLU A 299 -4.40 15.23 12.67
C GLU A 299 -4.16 15.18 14.19
N SER A 300 -4.28 14.00 14.82
CA SER A 300 -4.06 13.81 16.26
C SER A 300 -2.58 13.64 16.59
#